data_2627ef4b694dc088162e52cadd3166e7
#
_entry.id   2627ef4b694dc088162e52cadd3166e7
#
_cell.length_a   1.000
_cell.length_b   1.000
_cell.length_c   1.000
_cell.angle_alpha   90.00
_cell.angle_beta   90.00
_cell.angle_gamma   90.00
#
_symmetry.space_group_name_H-M   'P 1'
#
loop_
_entity.id
_entity.type
_entity.pdbx_description
1 polymer ?
#
loop_
_entity_poly.entity_id
_entity_poly.type
_entity_poly.pdbx_seq_one_letter_code
_entity_poly.pdbx_strand_id
1 'polypeptide(L)'
;MQIYVSGIHTDVGKTHFSAAFCANFSYDYFKLIQAGTPTDSEFIAKFSPKTKIFKEGIFLQTPASPHLGKIKEKLDYKSLDIILPKSKNLLIELAGGLFSPMDENYTMIDFVNIFKHPTILVAKYYLGSINHILLSIEALKQRNIN
;
A
#
# COMPACT_ATOMS: atom_id res chain seq x y z
N MET A 1 -2.36 16.92 0.56
CA MET A 1 -1.09 16.17 0.41
C MET A 1 -1.41 14.70 0.21
N GLN A 2 -0.71 14.01 -0.70
CA GLN A 2 -0.84 12.56 -0.88
C GLN A 2 0.35 11.88 -0.22
N ILE A 3 0.11 10.75 0.47
CA ILE A 3 1.12 10.04 1.26
C ILE A 3 0.95 8.55 1.03
N TYR A 4 2.05 7.84 0.78
CA TYR A 4 2.06 6.38 0.75
C TYR A 4 2.23 5.79 2.14
N VAL A 5 1.58 4.65 2.39
CA VAL A 5 1.84 3.79 3.53
C VAL A 5 2.36 2.45 3.03
N SER A 6 3.60 2.15 3.33
CA SER A 6 4.23 0.85 3.05
C SER A 6 4.55 0.12 4.35
N GLY A 7 4.70 -1.19 4.27
CA GLY A 7 5.24 -2.00 5.37
C GLY A 7 6.64 -2.50 5.06
N ILE A 8 7.39 -2.85 6.10
CA ILE A 8 8.62 -3.65 5.93
C ILE A 8 8.29 -5.09 5.52
N HIS A 9 7.02 -5.51 5.72
CA HIS A 9 6.51 -6.85 5.45
C HIS A 9 4.97 -6.83 5.39
N THR A 10 4.34 -7.96 5.03
CA THR A 10 2.90 -8.19 5.21
C THR A 10 2.59 -8.31 6.73
N ASP A 11 1.37 -7.97 7.15
CA ASP A 11 0.88 -8.09 8.53
C ASP A 11 1.68 -7.31 9.60
N VAL A 12 2.34 -6.23 9.20
CA VAL A 12 3.03 -5.31 10.14
C VAL A 12 2.13 -4.23 10.72
N GLY A 13 0.83 -4.21 10.33
CA GLY A 13 -0.15 -3.28 10.89
C GLY A 13 -0.42 -2.05 10.02
N LYS A 14 -0.14 -2.08 8.70
CA LYS A 14 -0.44 -0.96 7.79
C LYS A 14 -1.87 -0.49 7.92
N THR A 15 -2.83 -1.39 7.81
CA THR A 15 -4.26 -1.06 7.80
C THR A 15 -4.73 -0.47 9.14
N HIS A 16 -4.19 -0.95 10.27
CA HIS A 16 -4.44 -0.35 11.58
C HIS A 16 -3.88 1.07 11.67
N PHE A 17 -2.65 1.27 11.20
CA PHE A 17 -2.05 2.60 11.11
C PHE A 17 -2.88 3.51 10.22
N SER A 18 -3.29 3.05 9.04
CA SER A 18 -4.09 3.81 8.08
C SER A 18 -5.43 4.24 8.67
N ALA A 19 -6.13 3.35 9.40
CA ALA A 19 -7.37 3.67 10.07
C ALA A 19 -7.19 4.79 11.10
N ALA A 20 -6.19 4.65 11.99
CA ALA A 20 -5.88 5.65 13.00
C ALA A 20 -5.45 6.99 12.37
N PHE A 21 -4.63 6.95 11.33
CA PHE A 21 -4.16 8.14 10.64
C PHE A 21 -5.32 8.90 9.95
N CYS A 22 -6.15 8.21 9.19
CA CYS A 22 -7.30 8.81 8.51
C CYS A 22 -8.28 9.42 9.51
N ALA A 23 -8.57 8.72 10.61
CA ALA A 23 -9.47 9.20 11.66
C ALA A 23 -8.98 10.49 12.33
N ASN A 24 -7.67 10.60 12.60
CA ASN A 24 -7.11 11.72 13.35
C ASN A 24 -6.72 12.92 12.48
N PHE A 25 -6.34 12.69 11.23
CA PHE A 25 -5.82 13.74 10.34
C PHE A 25 -6.77 14.10 9.18
N SER A 26 -7.97 13.50 9.13
CA SER A 26 -8.98 13.76 8.09
C SER A 26 -8.43 13.51 6.68
N TYR A 27 -7.74 12.40 6.49
CA TYR A 27 -7.31 11.91 5.18
C TYR A 27 -8.36 10.98 4.59
N ASP A 28 -8.57 11.09 3.28
CA ASP A 28 -9.27 10.07 2.49
C ASP A 28 -8.37 8.84 2.34
N TYR A 29 -8.97 7.69 2.09
CA TYR A 29 -8.26 6.42 1.98
C TYR A 29 -8.37 5.81 0.58
N PHE A 30 -7.26 5.27 0.10
CA PHE A 30 -7.19 4.52 -1.15
C PHE A 30 -6.25 3.31 -0.99
N LYS A 31 -6.77 2.12 -1.25
CA LYS A 31 -5.95 0.91 -1.37
C LYS A 31 -5.44 0.79 -2.80
N LEU A 32 -4.11 0.78 -2.99
CA LEU A 32 -3.53 0.71 -4.32
C LEU A 32 -3.84 -0.62 -5.02
N ILE A 33 -3.57 -1.72 -4.33
CA ILE A 33 -3.95 -3.08 -4.75
C ILE A 33 -4.46 -3.83 -3.54
N GLN A 34 -5.65 -4.37 -3.63
CA GLN A 34 -6.23 -5.28 -2.63
C GLN A 34 -6.06 -6.72 -3.12
N ALA A 35 -5.58 -7.60 -2.26
CA ALA A 35 -5.49 -9.03 -2.52
C ALA A 35 -6.17 -9.82 -1.40
N GLY A 36 -7.21 -10.57 -1.75
CA GLY A 36 -8.01 -11.33 -0.79
C GLY A 36 -9.05 -10.51 -0.04
N THR A 37 -9.84 -11.22 0.76
CA THR A 37 -10.89 -10.69 1.66
C THR A 37 -10.68 -11.22 3.08
N PRO A 38 -11.15 -10.52 4.15
CA PRO A 38 -11.82 -9.21 4.09
C PRO A 38 -10.88 -8.12 3.59
N THR A 39 -11.45 -7.05 3.00
CA THR A 39 -10.63 -5.97 2.42
C THR A 39 -10.12 -5.01 3.47
N ASP A 40 -8.99 -4.35 3.18
CA ASP A 40 -8.49 -3.27 4.03
C ASP A 40 -9.48 -2.10 4.09
N SER A 41 -10.18 -1.82 2.98
CA SER A 41 -11.25 -0.80 2.91
C SER A 41 -12.40 -1.07 3.89
N GLU A 42 -12.83 -2.34 4.04
CA GLU A 42 -13.85 -2.73 5.03
C GLU A 42 -13.35 -2.48 6.47
N PHE A 43 -12.09 -2.75 6.74
CA PHE A 43 -11.47 -2.45 8.03
C PHE A 43 -11.46 -0.93 8.30
N ILE A 44 -11.05 -0.11 7.32
CA ILE A 44 -11.07 1.35 7.44
C ILE A 44 -12.49 1.85 7.69
N ALA A 45 -13.49 1.37 6.94
CA ALA A 45 -14.89 1.75 7.12
C ALA A 45 -15.40 1.48 8.55
N LYS A 46 -14.98 0.37 9.13
CA LYS A 46 -15.36 -0.02 10.51
C LYS A 46 -14.71 0.86 11.57
N PHE A 47 -13.42 1.15 11.46
CA PHE A 47 -12.65 1.83 12.52
C PHE A 47 -12.45 3.33 12.29
N SER A 48 -12.71 3.83 11.09
CA SER A 48 -12.70 5.24 10.74
C SER A 48 -13.93 5.59 9.88
N PRO A 49 -15.15 5.56 10.43
CA PRO A 49 -16.40 5.64 9.67
C PRO A 49 -16.64 6.99 8.97
N LYS A 50 -15.89 8.03 9.33
CA LYS A 50 -15.96 9.35 8.67
C LYS A 50 -14.98 9.48 7.50
N THR A 51 -14.06 8.51 7.32
CA THR A 51 -13.10 8.52 6.23
C THR A 51 -13.80 8.26 4.90
N LYS A 52 -13.56 9.12 3.92
CA LYS A 52 -13.96 8.84 2.54
C LYS A 52 -13.02 7.77 1.97
N ILE A 53 -13.60 6.66 1.55
CA ILE A 53 -12.87 5.53 0.99
C ILE A 53 -13.12 5.49 -0.51
N PHE A 54 -12.05 5.47 -1.29
CA PHE A 54 -12.12 5.25 -2.73
C PHE A 54 -12.08 3.76 -3.05
N LYS A 55 -12.68 3.38 -4.18
CA LYS A 55 -12.56 2.03 -4.71
C LYS A 55 -11.08 1.69 -4.92
N GLU A 56 -10.70 0.47 -4.61
CA GLU A 56 -9.33 -0.02 -4.79
C GLU A 56 -8.86 0.17 -6.25
N GLY A 57 -7.57 0.45 -6.42
CA GLY A 57 -6.98 0.58 -7.76
C GLY A 57 -7.09 -0.72 -8.54
N ILE A 58 -6.70 -1.82 -7.90
CA ILE A 58 -6.89 -3.19 -8.40
C ILE A 58 -7.42 -4.05 -7.26
N PHE A 59 -8.41 -4.89 -7.55
CA PHE A 59 -8.92 -5.89 -6.63
C PHE A 59 -8.63 -7.29 -7.16
N LEU A 60 -7.99 -8.11 -6.33
CA LEU A 60 -7.68 -9.51 -6.58
C LEU A 60 -8.39 -10.37 -5.53
N GLN A 61 -9.08 -11.41 -5.96
CA GLN A 61 -9.72 -12.36 -5.04
C GLN A 61 -8.69 -13.26 -4.35
N THR A 62 -7.60 -13.57 -5.05
CA THR A 62 -6.53 -14.45 -4.55
C THR A 62 -5.71 -13.75 -3.47
N PRO A 63 -5.63 -14.30 -2.23
CA PRO A 63 -4.80 -13.73 -1.16
C PRO A 63 -3.32 -14.11 -1.37
N ALA A 64 -2.69 -13.47 -2.35
CA ALA A 64 -1.28 -13.69 -2.71
C ALA A 64 -0.63 -12.35 -3.10
N SER A 65 0.66 -12.37 -3.42
CA SER A 65 1.29 -11.19 -4.01
C SER A 65 0.59 -10.80 -5.33
N PRO A 66 0.46 -9.51 -5.64
CA PRO A 66 -0.37 -9.04 -6.75
C PRO A 66 -0.06 -9.72 -8.09
N HIS A 67 1.22 -9.89 -8.45
CA HIS A 67 1.61 -10.54 -9.69
C HIS A 67 1.12 -12.00 -9.79
N LEU A 68 1.13 -12.75 -8.66
CA LEU A 68 0.60 -14.11 -8.62
C LEU A 68 -0.91 -14.14 -8.71
N GLY A 69 -1.59 -13.20 -8.04
CA GLY A 69 -3.04 -13.02 -8.17
C GLY A 69 -3.44 -12.73 -9.61
N LYS A 70 -2.72 -11.81 -10.26
CA LYS A 70 -2.91 -11.48 -11.69
C LYS A 70 -2.85 -12.73 -12.58
N ILE A 71 -1.80 -13.54 -12.41
CA ILE A 71 -1.61 -14.77 -13.19
C ILE A 71 -2.74 -15.78 -12.93
N LYS A 72 -3.05 -16.03 -11.64
CA LYS A 72 -4.09 -17.01 -11.26
C LYS A 72 -5.48 -16.62 -11.75
N GLU A 73 -5.80 -15.34 -11.71
CA GLU A 73 -7.10 -14.80 -12.10
C GLU A 73 -7.17 -14.43 -13.59
N LYS A 74 -6.06 -14.62 -14.31
CA LYS A 74 -5.94 -14.30 -15.75
C LYS A 74 -6.33 -12.86 -16.06
N LEU A 75 -5.93 -11.93 -15.18
CA LEU A 75 -6.20 -10.51 -15.35
C LEU A 75 -5.11 -9.87 -16.22
N ASP A 76 -5.52 -8.93 -17.06
CA ASP A 76 -4.61 -8.14 -17.88
C ASP A 76 -4.64 -6.68 -17.42
N TYR A 77 -3.88 -6.37 -16.36
CA TYR A 77 -3.65 -4.99 -15.93
C TYR A 77 -2.17 -4.64 -15.97
N LYS A 78 -1.90 -3.36 -16.13
CA LYS A 78 -0.56 -2.80 -15.94
C LYS A 78 -0.59 -1.95 -14.67
N SER A 79 0.31 -2.20 -13.75
CA SER A 79 0.31 -1.54 -12.43
C SER A 79 0.48 -0.02 -12.53
N LEU A 80 1.20 0.48 -13.53
CA LEU A 80 1.38 1.92 -13.73
C LEU A 80 0.15 2.63 -14.32
N ASP A 81 -0.83 1.89 -14.83
CA ASP A 81 -2.09 2.44 -15.32
C ASP A 81 -3.10 2.72 -14.20
N ILE A 82 -2.75 2.38 -12.94
CA ILE A 82 -3.58 2.69 -11.77
C ILE A 82 -3.68 4.21 -11.60
N ILE A 83 -4.89 4.74 -11.71
CA ILE A 83 -5.15 6.16 -11.56
C ILE A 83 -5.40 6.47 -10.09
N LEU A 84 -4.55 7.33 -9.52
CA LEU A 84 -4.74 7.79 -8.15
C LEU A 84 -5.95 8.74 -8.06
N PRO A 85 -6.81 8.56 -7.05
CA PRO A 85 -7.96 9.44 -6.86
C PRO A 85 -7.55 10.90 -6.64
N LYS A 86 -8.33 11.82 -7.19
CA LYS A 86 -8.17 13.24 -6.92
C LYS A 86 -8.73 13.58 -5.54
N SER A 87 -7.84 13.75 -4.57
CA SER A 87 -8.16 14.24 -3.23
C SER A 87 -7.06 15.18 -2.74
N LYS A 88 -7.45 16.17 -1.94
CA LYS A 88 -6.52 17.12 -1.32
C LYS A 88 -5.60 16.41 -0.32
N ASN A 89 -6.17 15.51 0.48
CA ASN A 89 -5.46 14.72 1.49
C ASN A 89 -5.79 13.24 1.26
N LEU A 90 -4.85 12.47 0.73
CA LEU A 90 -5.05 11.07 0.37
C LEU A 90 -3.97 10.20 1.01
N LEU A 91 -4.39 9.20 1.75
CA LEU A 91 -3.54 8.12 2.23
C LEU A 91 -3.66 6.95 1.26
N ILE A 92 -2.54 6.55 0.67
CA ILE A 92 -2.46 5.49 -0.33
C ILE A 92 -1.77 4.29 0.32
N GLU A 93 -2.52 3.25 0.67
CA GLU A 93 -1.95 2.06 1.27
C GLU A 93 -1.47 1.07 0.20
N LEU A 94 -0.20 0.68 0.30
CA LEU A 94 0.43 -0.30 -0.57
C LEU A 94 0.14 -1.73 -0.10
N ALA A 95 0.32 -2.72 -0.98
CA ALA A 95 0.21 -4.13 -0.64
C ALA A 95 1.59 -4.70 -0.25
N GLY A 96 1.67 -5.43 0.87
CA GLY A 96 2.91 -6.06 1.31
C GLY A 96 4.01 -5.08 1.69
N GLY A 97 5.24 -5.38 1.26
CA GLY A 97 6.42 -4.53 1.45
C GLY A 97 6.82 -3.81 0.16
N LEU A 98 7.89 -3.00 0.24
CA LEU A 98 8.37 -2.15 -0.86
C LEU A 98 8.70 -2.93 -2.15
N PHE A 99 9.26 -4.13 -2.03
CA PHE A 99 9.60 -4.96 -3.18
C PHE A 99 8.54 -6.01 -3.52
N SER A 100 7.32 -5.90 -2.99
CA SER A 100 6.21 -6.76 -3.41
C SER A 100 5.91 -6.51 -4.90
N PRO A 101 5.96 -7.55 -5.76
CA PRO A 101 5.69 -7.38 -7.18
C PRO A 101 4.22 -7.03 -7.42
N MET A 102 3.99 -5.98 -8.20
CA MET A 102 2.66 -5.54 -8.61
C MET A 102 2.19 -6.28 -9.87
N ASP A 103 3.09 -6.41 -10.82
CA ASP A 103 2.94 -7.16 -12.07
C ASP A 103 4.30 -7.77 -12.48
N GLU A 104 4.46 -8.12 -13.75
CA GLU A 104 5.67 -8.75 -14.28
C GLU A 104 6.87 -7.78 -14.33
N ASN A 105 6.63 -6.47 -14.30
CA ASN A 105 7.64 -5.46 -14.57
C ASN A 105 7.96 -4.56 -13.37
N TYR A 106 6.99 -4.37 -12.47
CA TYR A 106 7.07 -3.35 -11.42
C TYR A 106 6.77 -3.89 -10.03
N THR A 107 7.47 -3.34 -9.05
CA THR A 107 7.24 -3.53 -7.62
C THR A 107 6.58 -2.30 -7.01
N MET A 108 6.12 -2.40 -5.75
CA MET A 108 5.52 -1.26 -5.04
C MET A 108 6.46 -0.04 -4.98
N ILE A 109 7.78 -0.26 -4.77
CA ILE A 109 8.73 0.85 -4.68
C ILE A 109 8.95 1.53 -6.04
N ASP A 110 8.78 0.82 -7.15
CA ASP A 110 8.88 1.42 -8.48
C ASP A 110 7.70 2.36 -8.72
N PHE A 111 6.49 1.97 -8.33
CA PHE A 111 5.31 2.84 -8.36
C PHE A 111 5.52 4.10 -7.51
N VAL A 112 5.97 3.94 -6.25
CA VAL A 112 6.28 5.05 -5.35
C VAL A 112 7.35 5.97 -5.96
N ASN A 113 8.39 5.39 -6.57
CA ASN A 113 9.47 6.15 -7.18
C ASN A 113 9.02 6.97 -8.41
N ILE A 114 8.05 6.47 -9.17
CA ILE A 114 7.51 7.16 -10.35
C ILE A 114 6.59 8.31 -9.93
N PHE A 115 5.69 8.09 -8.98
CA PHE A 115 4.68 9.09 -8.59
C PHE A 115 5.10 10.01 -7.43
N LYS A 116 6.28 9.78 -6.83
CA LYS A 116 7.01 10.72 -5.94
C LYS A 116 6.19 11.37 -4.81
N HIS A 117 5.40 10.61 -4.06
CA HIS A 117 4.80 11.10 -2.82
C HIS A 117 5.60 10.64 -1.59
N PRO A 118 5.57 11.37 -0.47
CA PRO A 118 6.17 10.95 0.79
C PRO A 118 5.66 9.57 1.21
N THR A 119 6.53 8.78 1.86
CA THR A 119 6.21 7.41 2.25
C THR A 119 6.38 7.20 3.75
N ILE A 120 5.32 6.74 4.41
CA ILE A 120 5.37 6.27 5.80
C ILE A 120 5.68 4.77 5.77
N LEU A 121 6.75 4.38 6.45
CA LEU A 121 7.14 2.98 6.58
C LEU A 121 6.66 2.42 7.92
N VAL A 122 5.70 1.50 7.87
CA VAL A 122 5.17 0.80 9.05
C VAL A 122 5.99 -0.44 9.33
N ALA A 123 6.41 -0.59 10.58
CA ALA A 123 7.20 -1.72 11.04
C ALA A 123 6.59 -2.34 12.31
N LYS A 124 6.81 -3.65 12.47
CA LYS A 124 6.48 -4.41 13.67
C LYS A 124 7.74 -5.11 14.15
N TYR A 125 7.94 -5.18 15.45
CA TYR A 125 9.11 -5.89 16.01
C TYR A 125 8.89 -7.41 15.99
N TYR A 126 9.86 -8.12 15.42
CA TYR A 126 10.00 -9.58 15.42
C TYR A 126 11.49 -9.91 15.17
N LEU A 127 11.89 -11.17 15.39
CA LEU A 127 13.28 -11.58 15.14
C LEU A 127 13.65 -11.38 13.65
N GLY A 128 14.62 -10.51 13.38
CA GLY A 128 15.01 -10.13 12.02
C GLY A 128 14.41 -8.81 11.52
N SER A 129 13.47 -8.18 12.27
CA SER A 129 12.82 -6.93 11.84
C SER A 129 13.79 -5.76 11.63
N ILE A 130 14.86 -5.68 12.42
CA ILE A 130 15.88 -4.63 12.27
C ILE A 130 16.50 -4.68 10.87
N ASN A 131 16.86 -5.87 10.40
CA ASN A 131 17.36 -6.06 9.04
C ASN A 131 16.34 -5.58 7.99
N HIS A 132 15.06 -5.97 8.11
CA HIS A 132 14.03 -5.57 7.16
C HIS A 132 13.74 -4.07 7.19
N ILE A 133 13.80 -3.45 8.38
CA ILE A 133 13.68 -1.99 8.53
C ILE A 133 14.81 -1.29 7.80
N LEU A 134 16.06 -1.68 8.07
CA LEU A 134 17.24 -1.05 7.47
C LEU A 134 17.28 -1.21 5.96
N LEU A 135 16.97 -2.40 5.43
CA LEU A 135 16.85 -2.64 3.99
C LEU A 135 15.77 -1.76 3.35
N SER A 136 14.63 -1.62 4.00
CA SER A 136 13.52 -0.79 3.49
C SER A 136 13.90 0.70 3.48
N ILE A 137 14.54 1.18 4.55
CA ILE A 137 15.03 2.56 4.64
C ILE A 137 16.07 2.84 3.56
N GLU A 138 17.03 1.92 3.39
CA GLU A 138 18.07 2.05 2.37
C GLU A 138 17.49 2.10 0.96
N ALA A 139 16.51 1.24 0.68
CA ALA A 139 15.82 1.22 -0.61
C ALA A 139 15.10 2.55 -0.93
N LEU A 140 14.47 3.16 0.07
CA LEU A 140 13.83 4.48 -0.07
C LEU A 140 14.86 5.58 -0.29
N LYS A 141 15.94 5.60 0.50
CA LYS A 141 17.03 6.59 0.39
C LYS A 141 17.70 6.57 -0.98
N GLN A 142 18.04 5.39 -1.49
CA GLN A 142 18.67 5.24 -2.81
C GLN A 142 17.83 5.79 -3.97
N ARG A 143 16.51 5.89 -3.77
CA ARG A 143 15.57 6.44 -4.76
C ARG A 143 15.14 7.88 -4.47
N ASN A 144 15.74 8.52 -3.45
CA ASN A 144 15.36 9.86 -2.97
C ASN A 144 13.85 9.97 -2.69
N ILE A 145 13.31 8.95 -2.03
CA ILE A 145 11.93 8.93 -1.54
C ILE A 145 11.95 9.35 -0.07
N ASN A 146 11.16 10.40 0.24
CA ASN A 146 11.02 10.96 1.59
C ASN A 146 9.97 10.21 2.40
#